data_b8814694a04cda9031d959d5b6d653a1
#
_entry.id   b8814694a04cda9031d959d5b6d653a1
#
_cell.length_a   1.000
_cell.length_b   1.000
_cell.length_c   1.000
_cell.angle_alpha   90.00
_cell.angle_beta   90.00
_cell.angle_gamma   90.00
#
_symmetry.space_group_name_H-M   'P 1'
#
loop_
_entity.id
_entity.type
_entity.pdbx_description
1 polymer ?
#
loop_
_entity_poly.entity_id
_entity_poly.type
_entity_poly.pdbx_seq_one_letter_code
_entity_poly.pdbx_strand_id
1 'polypeptide(L)'
;MLKSEELINKVREYNKFLNPTTLTKAYNFALEAHKKQKRDEGVPYIIHPIAVANILSDLKLDSATIATGLLHDTIEDTRATYKTIKEEFGQEVADLVEGVTKISAFENQAAQDSKAENFRKLIIATSKDIRVLLVKLADRLHNMRTIKFVKLKEKQIRKAKETMEIYAPLADRMGMNRIRDELEDLSFEILNPEARHLVKK
;
A
#
# COMPACT_ATOMS: atom_id res chain seq x y z
N MET A 1 6.29 -7.83 -14.58
CA MET A 1 6.31 -8.01 -13.10
C MET A 1 7.76 -7.91 -12.64
N LEU A 2 8.06 -7.05 -11.70
CA LEU A 2 9.40 -6.87 -11.13
C LEU A 2 9.84 -8.15 -10.42
N LYS A 3 11.01 -8.68 -10.76
CA LYS A 3 11.58 -9.86 -10.10
C LYS A 3 12.26 -9.50 -8.79
N SER A 4 12.46 -10.47 -7.90
CA SER A 4 13.12 -10.24 -6.61
C SER A 4 14.52 -9.63 -6.76
N GLU A 5 15.29 -10.08 -7.74
CA GLU A 5 16.63 -9.56 -8.02
C GLU A 5 16.61 -8.10 -8.48
N GLU A 6 15.64 -7.72 -9.30
CA GLU A 6 15.49 -6.34 -9.77
C GLU A 6 15.15 -5.40 -8.61
N LEU A 7 14.25 -5.83 -7.70
CA LEU A 7 13.91 -5.08 -6.49
C LEU A 7 15.13 -4.94 -5.57
N ILE A 8 15.87 -6.02 -5.34
CA ILE A 8 17.07 -6.02 -4.51
C ILE A 8 18.14 -5.09 -5.10
N ASN A 9 18.39 -5.14 -6.38
CA ASN A 9 19.36 -4.26 -7.04
C ASN A 9 18.96 -2.80 -6.90
N LYS A 10 17.69 -2.48 -7.05
CA LYS A 10 17.17 -1.14 -6.86
C LYS A 10 17.38 -0.62 -5.43
N VAL A 11 17.13 -1.46 -4.42
CA VAL A 11 17.38 -1.09 -3.01
C VAL A 11 18.88 -0.94 -2.72
N ARG A 12 19.73 -1.77 -3.33
CA ARG A 12 21.20 -1.67 -3.19
C ARG A 12 21.78 -0.36 -3.72
N GLU A 13 21.15 0.27 -4.69
CA GLU A 13 21.63 1.56 -5.22
C GLU A 13 21.72 2.63 -4.12
N TYR A 14 20.82 2.62 -3.17
CA TYR A 14 20.80 3.58 -2.06
C TYR A 14 21.13 2.98 -0.69
N ASN A 15 21.05 1.66 -0.52
CA ASN A 15 21.39 0.95 0.71
C ASN A 15 22.48 -0.09 0.46
N LYS A 16 23.73 0.34 0.60
CA LYS A 16 24.91 -0.51 0.35
C LYS A 16 25.10 -1.62 1.39
N PHE A 17 24.47 -1.51 2.55
CA PHE A 17 24.54 -2.49 3.65
C PHE A 17 23.36 -3.46 3.65
N LEU A 18 22.57 -3.46 2.59
CA LEU A 18 21.43 -4.35 2.46
C LEU A 18 21.83 -5.81 2.57
N ASN A 19 21.18 -6.56 3.47
CA ASN A 19 21.15 -8.00 3.43
C ASN A 19 20.05 -8.46 2.46
N PRO A 20 20.39 -9.01 1.28
CA PRO A 20 19.39 -9.38 0.27
C PRO A 20 18.50 -10.54 0.70
N THR A 21 18.94 -11.34 1.68
CA THR A 21 18.22 -12.54 2.14
C THR A 21 16.82 -12.19 2.66
N THR A 22 16.68 -11.12 3.43
CA THR A 22 15.38 -10.69 3.99
C THR A 22 14.37 -10.34 2.90
N LEU A 23 14.79 -9.57 1.88
CA LEU A 23 13.91 -9.19 0.78
C LEU A 23 13.56 -10.37 -0.12
N THR A 24 14.52 -11.23 -0.44
CA THR A 24 14.28 -12.45 -1.20
C THR A 24 13.28 -13.36 -0.49
N LYS A 25 13.45 -13.53 0.82
CA LYS A 25 12.58 -14.35 1.66
C LYS A 25 11.16 -13.74 1.72
N ALA A 26 11.04 -12.43 1.90
CA ALA A 26 9.74 -11.74 1.93
C ALA A 26 9.02 -11.84 0.58
N TYR A 27 9.73 -11.67 -0.52
CA TYR A 27 9.20 -11.82 -1.87
C TYR A 27 8.64 -13.22 -2.10
N ASN A 28 9.41 -14.26 -1.78
CA ASN A 28 9.00 -15.65 -1.96
C ASN A 28 7.85 -16.03 -1.02
N PHE A 29 7.86 -15.55 0.21
CA PHE A 29 6.77 -15.75 1.16
C PHE A 29 5.44 -15.15 0.65
N ALA A 30 5.47 -13.92 0.19
CA ALA A 30 4.30 -13.27 -0.37
C ALA A 30 3.80 -13.97 -1.66
N LEU A 31 4.72 -14.39 -2.53
CA LEU A 31 4.41 -15.12 -3.75
C LEU A 31 3.66 -16.42 -3.44
N GLU A 32 4.14 -17.20 -2.48
CA GLU A 32 3.50 -18.46 -2.07
C GLU A 32 2.16 -18.20 -1.36
N ALA A 33 2.11 -17.22 -0.46
CA ALA A 33 0.89 -16.89 0.29
C ALA A 33 -0.27 -16.47 -0.62
N HIS A 34 0.01 -15.71 -1.68
CA HIS A 34 -0.98 -15.16 -2.61
C HIS A 34 -1.16 -15.98 -3.91
N LYS A 35 -0.52 -17.13 -4.04
CA LYS A 35 -0.46 -17.90 -5.32
C LYS A 35 -1.82 -18.25 -5.94
N LYS A 36 -2.87 -18.37 -5.12
CA LYS A 36 -4.23 -18.71 -5.57
C LYS A 36 -5.13 -17.49 -5.76
N GLN A 37 -4.64 -16.29 -5.43
CA GLN A 37 -5.43 -15.07 -5.45
C GLN A 37 -5.21 -14.30 -6.75
N LYS A 38 -6.28 -13.64 -7.20
CA LYS A 38 -6.27 -12.75 -8.37
C LYS A 38 -6.87 -11.40 -8.01
N ARG A 39 -6.43 -10.36 -8.71
CA ARG A 39 -7.00 -9.02 -8.65
C ARG A 39 -8.24 -8.93 -9.55
N ASP A 40 -9.01 -7.84 -9.40
CA ASP A 40 -10.20 -7.57 -10.23
C ASP A 40 -9.88 -7.51 -11.73
N GLU A 41 -8.67 -7.12 -12.11
CA GLU A 41 -8.16 -7.14 -13.49
C GLU A 41 -7.78 -8.53 -14.01
N GLY A 42 -7.90 -9.57 -13.17
CA GLY A 42 -7.63 -10.97 -13.54
C GLY A 42 -6.17 -11.39 -13.46
N VAL A 43 -5.25 -10.48 -13.13
CA VAL A 43 -3.81 -10.80 -12.94
C VAL A 43 -3.55 -11.41 -11.56
N PRO A 44 -2.42 -12.14 -11.37
CA PRO A 44 -2.05 -12.66 -10.06
C PRO A 44 -1.98 -11.57 -8.99
N TYR A 45 -2.47 -11.85 -7.79
CA TYR A 45 -2.51 -10.88 -6.69
C TYR A 45 -1.14 -10.34 -6.30
N ILE A 46 -0.10 -11.15 -6.40
CA ILE A 46 1.29 -10.80 -6.05
C ILE A 46 1.80 -9.53 -6.75
N ILE A 47 1.24 -9.17 -7.89
CA ILE A 47 1.59 -7.94 -8.60
C ILE A 47 1.40 -6.71 -7.72
N HIS A 48 0.38 -6.71 -6.87
CA HIS A 48 0.11 -5.60 -5.96
C HIS A 48 1.18 -5.43 -4.86
N PRO A 49 1.50 -6.43 -4.02
CA PRO A 49 2.59 -6.30 -3.04
C PRO A 49 3.93 -5.93 -3.67
N ILE A 50 4.25 -6.47 -4.84
CA ILE A 50 5.48 -6.12 -5.55
C ILE A 50 5.46 -4.65 -5.99
N ALA A 51 4.35 -4.15 -6.51
CA ALA A 51 4.20 -2.76 -6.89
C ALA A 51 4.32 -1.82 -5.68
N VAL A 52 3.73 -2.18 -4.54
CA VAL A 52 3.86 -1.44 -3.28
C VAL A 52 5.33 -1.38 -2.84
N ALA A 53 6.04 -2.51 -2.83
CA ALA A 53 7.46 -2.55 -2.51
C ALA A 53 8.31 -1.70 -3.47
N ASN A 54 7.96 -1.68 -4.75
CA ASN A 54 8.63 -0.85 -5.75
C ASN A 54 8.43 0.65 -5.48
N ILE A 55 7.22 1.08 -5.14
CA ILE A 55 6.93 2.47 -4.74
C ILE A 55 7.76 2.85 -3.52
N LEU A 56 7.81 1.99 -2.49
CA LEU A 56 8.60 2.22 -1.29
C LEU A 56 10.10 2.30 -1.58
N SER A 57 10.60 1.52 -2.53
CA SER A 57 12.00 1.61 -2.99
C SER A 57 12.29 2.90 -3.74
N ASP A 58 11.34 3.44 -4.51
CA ASP A 58 11.45 4.76 -5.14
C ASP A 58 11.57 5.89 -4.09
N LEU A 59 10.97 5.71 -2.93
CA LEU A 59 11.09 6.61 -1.78
C LEU A 59 12.38 6.39 -0.97
N LYS A 60 13.24 5.46 -1.38
CA LYS A 60 14.52 5.12 -0.73
C LYS A 60 14.37 4.72 0.73
N LEU A 61 13.35 3.93 1.05
CA LEU A 61 13.07 3.47 2.40
C LEU A 61 13.90 2.24 2.77
N ASP A 62 13.97 1.95 4.06
CA ASP A 62 14.74 0.85 4.63
C ASP A 62 14.18 -0.53 4.27
N SER A 63 15.01 -1.56 4.42
CA SER A 63 14.65 -2.93 4.04
C SER A 63 13.46 -3.49 4.83
N ALA A 64 13.29 -3.14 6.09
CA ALA A 64 12.14 -3.56 6.89
C ALA A 64 10.82 -2.98 6.34
N THR A 65 10.83 -1.74 5.88
CA THR A 65 9.68 -1.10 5.23
C THR A 65 9.37 -1.74 3.87
N ILE A 66 10.39 -2.01 3.06
CA ILE A 66 10.22 -2.72 1.77
C ILE A 66 9.65 -4.13 1.99
N ALA A 67 10.19 -4.88 2.95
CA ALA A 67 9.67 -6.20 3.31
C ALA A 67 8.21 -6.12 3.78
N THR A 68 7.87 -5.10 4.56
CA THR A 68 6.48 -4.85 4.99
C THR A 68 5.56 -4.59 3.79
N GLY A 69 6.02 -3.85 2.79
CA GLY A 69 5.27 -3.65 1.54
C GLY A 69 4.95 -4.96 0.83
N LEU A 70 5.91 -5.89 0.78
CA LEU A 70 5.72 -7.23 0.22
C LEU A 70 4.74 -8.07 1.03
N LEU A 71 4.72 -7.92 2.35
CA LEU A 71 3.99 -8.77 3.30
C LEU A 71 2.68 -8.16 3.81
N HIS A 72 2.36 -6.90 3.48
CA HIS A 72 1.32 -6.12 4.14
C HIS A 72 -0.09 -6.74 4.12
N ASP A 73 -0.42 -7.50 3.08
CA ASP A 73 -1.73 -8.16 2.94
C ASP A 73 -1.74 -9.62 3.40
N THR A 74 -0.61 -10.18 3.82
CA THR A 74 -0.52 -11.62 4.13
C THR A 74 -1.34 -12.01 5.35
N ILE A 75 -1.35 -11.21 6.41
CA ILE A 75 -2.12 -11.52 7.63
C ILE A 75 -3.62 -11.38 7.36
N GLU A 76 -4.03 -10.35 6.61
CA GLU A 76 -5.45 -10.08 6.33
C GLU A 76 -6.04 -11.09 5.35
N ASP A 77 -5.33 -11.41 4.29
CA ASP A 77 -5.86 -12.11 3.12
C ASP A 77 -5.40 -13.56 2.98
N THR A 78 -4.52 -14.04 3.84
CA THR A 78 -4.00 -15.41 3.78
C THR A 78 -4.03 -16.11 5.16
N ARG A 79 -3.45 -17.29 5.23
CA ARG A 79 -3.32 -18.04 6.49
C ARG A 79 -2.13 -17.59 7.36
N ALA A 80 -1.35 -16.62 6.90
CA ALA A 80 -0.24 -16.09 7.67
C ALA A 80 -0.73 -15.38 8.93
N THR A 81 0.01 -15.53 10.04
CA THR A 81 -0.29 -14.88 11.31
C THR A 81 0.83 -13.95 11.72
N TYR A 82 0.57 -13.04 12.67
CA TYR A 82 1.61 -12.22 13.28
C TYR A 82 2.78 -13.08 13.79
N LYS A 83 2.48 -14.21 14.45
CA LYS A 83 3.48 -15.14 14.96
C LYS A 83 4.38 -15.67 13.84
N THR A 84 3.78 -16.10 12.72
CA THR A 84 4.52 -16.60 11.56
C THR A 84 5.45 -15.52 11.00
N ILE A 85 4.95 -14.31 10.82
CA ILE A 85 5.76 -13.18 10.31
C ILE A 85 6.90 -12.84 11.28
N LYS A 86 6.64 -12.84 12.58
CA LYS A 86 7.65 -12.59 13.62
C LYS A 86 8.75 -13.64 13.62
N GLU A 87 8.40 -14.92 13.52
CA GLU A 87 9.36 -16.04 13.47
C GLU A 87 10.23 -16.00 12.20
N GLU A 88 9.63 -15.63 11.07
CA GLU A 88 10.31 -15.62 9.77
C GLU A 88 11.11 -14.34 9.49
N PHE A 89 10.64 -13.19 9.93
CA PHE A 89 11.16 -11.86 9.56
C PHE A 89 11.59 -10.99 10.75
N GLY A 90 11.29 -11.40 11.97
CA GLY A 90 11.60 -10.65 13.18
C GLY A 90 10.47 -9.72 13.64
N GLN A 91 10.65 -9.19 14.85
CA GLN A 91 9.67 -8.34 15.55
C GLN A 91 9.35 -7.06 14.79
N GLU A 92 10.37 -6.38 14.27
CA GLU A 92 10.22 -5.09 13.58
C GLU A 92 9.28 -5.21 12.38
N VAL A 93 9.52 -6.17 11.49
CA VAL A 93 8.66 -6.41 10.31
C VAL A 93 7.27 -6.85 10.73
N ALA A 94 7.16 -7.76 11.71
CA ALA A 94 5.86 -8.22 12.20
C ALA A 94 5.01 -7.08 12.76
N ASP A 95 5.60 -6.17 13.53
CA ASP A 95 4.90 -5.01 14.09
C ASP A 95 4.45 -4.03 13.02
N LEU A 96 5.27 -3.81 11.98
CA LEU A 96 4.90 -2.97 10.84
C LEU A 96 3.74 -3.58 10.04
N VAL A 97 3.79 -4.87 9.75
CA VAL A 97 2.72 -5.58 9.03
C VAL A 97 1.42 -5.55 9.84
N GLU A 98 1.48 -5.80 11.14
CA GLU A 98 0.32 -5.70 12.03
C GLU A 98 -0.27 -4.28 12.06
N GLY A 99 0.58 -3.26 12.09
CA GLY A 99 0.15 -1.86 12.04
C GLY A 99 -0.63 -1.53 10.78
N VAL A 100 -0.16 -1.96 9.62
CA VAL A 100 -0.87 -1.80 8.34
C VAL A 100 -2.20 -2.56 8.35
N THR A 101 -2.21 -3.78 8.86
CA THR A 101 -3.42 -4.62 8.98
C THR A 101 -4.49 -3.93 9.83
N LYS A 102 -4.11 -3.34 10.97
CA LYS A 102 -5.01 -2.59 11.85
C LYS A 102 -5.61 -1.37 11.15
N ILE A 103 -4.81 -0.61 10.40
CA ILE A 103 -5.32 0.54 9.63
C ILE A 103 -6.34 0.08 8.59
N SER A 104 -6.10 -1.01 7.89
CA SER A 104 -7.04 -1.58 6.93
C SER A 104 -8.35 -2.02 7.59
N ALA A 105 -8.29 -2.61 8.79
CA ALA A 105 -9.48 -2.97 9.56
C ALA A 105 -10.32 -1.74 9.95
N PHE A 106 -9.69 -0.66 10.39
CA PHE A 106 -10.38 0.62 10.69
C PHE A 106 -10.96 1.27 9.44
N GLU A 107 -10.26 1.22 8.31
CA GLU A 107 -10.78 1.70 7.02
C GLU A 107 -12.10 1.02 6.66
N ASN A 108 -12.17 -0.29 6.83
CA ASN A 108 -13.39 -1.06 6.56
C ASN A 108 -14.55 -0.71 7.50
N GLN A 109 -14.27 -0.40 8.77
CA GLN A 109 -15.29 0.03 9.74
C GLN A 109 -15.75 1.47 9.48
N ALA A 110 -14.86 2.40 9.22
CA ALA A 110 -15.16 3.80 8.95
C ALA A 110 -15.99 4.02 7.67
N ALA A 111 -15.91 3.09 6.73
CA ALA A 111 -16.74 3.11 5.52
C ALA A 111 -18.25 2.97 5.83
N GLN A 112 -18.61 2.53 7.03
CA GLN A 112 -20.01 2.42 7.49
C GLN A 112 -20.49 3.67 8.24
N ASP A 113 -19.63 4.42 8.92
CA ASP A 113 -19.99 5.51 9.84
C ASP A 113 -19.52 6.93 9.44
N SER A 114 -18.90 7.11 8.31
CA SER A 114 -18.58 8.35 7.59
C SER A 114 -18.14 9.60 8.39
N LYS A 115 -16.99 9.59 9.02
CA LYS A 115 -16.30 10.86 9.32
C LYS A 115 -14.80 10.73 9.02
N ALA A 116 -14.41 11.15 7.82
CA ALA A 116 -13.04 11.13 7.33
C ALA A 116 -12.03 11.75 8.31
N GLU A 117 -12.42 12.79 9.03
CA GLU A 117 -11.56 13.43 10.02
C GLU A 117 -11.31 12.55 11.25
N ASN A 118 -12.31 11.83 11.73
CA ASN A 118 -12.14 10.90 12.83
C ASN A 118 -11.25 9.71 12.45
N PHE A 119 -11.38 9.23 11.23
CA PHE A 119 -10.52 8.18 10.69
C PHE A 119 -9.06 8.65 10.55
N ARG A 120 -8.86 9.89 10.08
CA ARG A 120 -7.52 10.50 9.97
C ARG A 120 -6.85 10.64 11.34
N LYS A 121 -7.57 11.11 12.35
CA LYS A 121 -7.09 11.18 13.74
C LYS A 121 -6.76 9.80 14.30
N LEU A 122 -7.56 8.80 13.98
CA LEU A 122 -7.37 7.42 14.40
C LEU A 122 -6.11 6.81 13.77
N ILE A 123 -5.87 7.02 12.47
CA ILE A 123 -4.63 6.61 11.79
C ILE A 123 -3.42 7.21 12.50
N ILE A 124 -3.44 8.51 12.79
CA ILE A 124 -2.33 9.20 13.46
C ILE A 124 -2.12 8.67 14.88
N ALA A 125 -3.20 8.43 15.64
CA ALA A 125 -3.15 7.98 17.01
C ALA A 125 -2.72 6.51 17.17
N THR A 126 -3.04 5.65 16.21
CA THR A 126 -2.75 4.21 16.25
C THR A 126 -1.43 3.85 15.60
N SER A 127 -0.86 4.72 14.77
CA SER A 127 0.43 4.49 14.13
C SER A 127 1.57 4.86 15.07
N LYS A 128 2.16 3.85 15.71
CA LYS A 128 3.35 4.02 16.55
C LYS A 128 4.62 4.28 15.73
N ASP A 129 4.62 3.90 14.47
CA ASP A 129 5.73 4.02 13.55
C ASP A 129 5.23 4.62 12.23
N ILE A 130 5.84 5.74 11.82
CA ILE A 130 5.46 6.46 10.59
C ILE A 130 5.60 5.59 9.33
N ARG A 131 6.46 4.58 9.35
CA ARG A 131 6.65 3.64 8.24
C ARG A 131 5.36 2.89 7.89
N VAL A 132 4.51 2.63 8.88
CA VAL A 132 3.18 2.03 8.66
C VAL A 132 2.33 2.92 7.74
N LEU A 133 2.35 4.24 7.97
CA LEU A 133 1.63 5.20 7.13
C LEU A 133 2.23 5.29 5.72
N LEU A 134 3.56 5.21 5.59
CA LEU A 134 4.23 5.19 4.30
C LEU A 134 3.84 3.96 3.47
N VAL A 135 3.79 2.79 4.08
CA VAL A 135 3.31 1.56 3.43
C VAL A 135 1.85 1.71 3.01
N LYS A 136 1.02 2.26 3.88
CA LYS A 136 -0.41 2.46 3.57
C LYS A 136 -0.64 3.47 2.44
N LEU A 137 0.17 4.52 2.35
CA LEU A 137 0.13 5.46 1.22
C LEU A 137 0.56 4.79 -0.09
N ALA A 138 1.61 3.98 -0.08
CA ALA A 138 2.05 3.23 -1.26
C ALA A 138 0.99 2.20 -1.70
N ASP A 139 0.35 1.52 -0.77
CA ASP A 139 -0.78 0.63 -1.00
C ASP A 139 -1.93 1.38 -1.69
N ARG A 140 -2.35 2.50 -1.12
CA ARG A 140 -3.42 3.33 -1.70
C ARG A 140 -3.06 3.85 -3.09
N LEU A 141 -1.83 4.28 -3.29
CA LEU A 141 -1.37 4.77 -4.59
C LEU A 141 -1.48 3.70 -5.68
N HIS A 142 -1.02 2.49 -5.42
CA HIS A 142 -1.17 1.39 -6.39
C HIS A 142 -2.64 1.02 -6.62
N ASN A 143 -3.45 0.98 -5.58
CA ASN A 143 -4.88 0.73 -5.70
C ASN A 143 -5.58 1.80 -6.55
N MET A 144 -5.19 3.06 -6.44
CA MET A 144 -5.74 4.14 -7.26
C MET A 144 -5.26 4.09 -8.70
N ARG A 145 -4.01 3.67 -8.95
CA ARG A 145 -3.49 3.44 -10.32
C ARG A 145 -4.26 2.36 -11.06
N THR A 146 -4.82 1.39 -10.34
CA THR A 146 -5.58 0.25 -10.89
C THR A 146 -7.10 0.35 -10.66
N ILE A 147 -7.59 1.50 -10.19
CA ILE A 147 -9.00 1.67 -9.78
C ILE A 147 -9.99 1.40 -10.91
N LYS A 148 -9.61 1.66 -12.16
CA LYS A 148 -10.47 1.45 -13.34
C LYS A 148 -10.83 0.00 -13.57
N PHE A 149 -10.05 -0.94 -13.06
CA PHE A 149 -10.33 -2.38 -13.17
C PHE A 149 -11.30 -2.89 -12.12
N VAL A 150 -11.62 -2.09 -11.10
CA VAL A 150 -12.63 -2.43 -10.11
C VAL A 150 -14.01 -2.42 -10.76
N LYS A 151 -14.70 -3.56 -10.74
CA LYS A 151 -15.94 -3.76 -11.51
C LYS A 151 -17.10 -2.89 -11.05
N LEU A 152 -17.22 -2.65 -9.75
CA LEU A 152 -18.33 -1.89 -9.17
C LEU A 152 -18.00 -0.40 -9.13
N LYS A 153 -18.76 0.39 -9.91
CA LYS A 153 -18.60 1.85 -9.97
C LYS A 153 -18.71 2.52 -8.60
N GLU A 154 -19.61 2.06 -7.76
CA GLU A 154 -19.79 2.57 -6.40
C GLU A 154 -18.53 2.38 -5.54
N LYS A 155 -17.83 1.25 -5.69
CA LYS A 155 -16.55 1.01 -5.02
C LYS A 155 -15.46 1.96 -5.51
N GLN A 156 -15.41 2.22 -6.83
CA GLN A 156 -14.48 3.19 -7.40
C GLN A 156 -14.69 4.57 -6.78
N ILE A 157 -15.93 5.05 -6.77
CA ILE A 157 -16.31 6.37 -6.24
C ILE A 157 -15.99 6.45 -4.74
N ARG A 158 -16.34 5.45 -3.96
CA ARG A 158 -16.03 5.40 -2.53
C ARG A 158 -14.53 5.49 -2.27
N LYS A 159 -13.73 4.70 -2.96
CA LYS A 159 -12.27 4.73 -2.81
C LYS A 159 -11.66 6.06 -3.25
N ALA A 160 -12.17 6.67 -4.31
CA ALA A 160 -11.73 7.97 -4.77
C ALA A 160 -12.07 9.08 -3.75
N LYS A 161 -13.26 9.10 -3.19
CA LYS A 161 -13.66 10.04 -2.11
C LYS A 161 -12.77 9.87 -0.88
N GLU A 162 -12.60 8.66 -0.41
CA GLU A 162 -11.75 8.33 0.73
C GLU A 162 -10.30 8.78 0.50
N THR A 163 -9.79 8.59 -0.72
CA THR A 163 -8.45 9.04 -1.10
C THR A 163 -8.32 10.57 -1.03
N MET A 164 -9.29 11.31 -1.55
CA MET A 164 -9.31 12.77 -1.50
C MET A 164 -9.45 13.31 -0.07
N GLU A 165 -10.26 12.66 0.75
CA GLU A 165 -10.59 13.15 2.09
C GLU A 165 -9.57 12.76 3.15
N ILE A 166 -8.85 11.64 2.97
CA ILE A 166 -7.96 11.05 3.99
C ILE A 166 -6.52 10.96 3.49
N TYR A 167 -6.28 10.22 2.42
CA TYR A 167 -4.92 9.81 2.03
C TYR A 167 -4.13 10.93 1.33
N ALA A 168 -4.75 11.72 0.46
CA ALA A 168 -4.09 12.86 -0.13
C ALA A 168 -3.72 13.94 0.92
N PRO A 169 -4.60 14.33 1.84
CA PRO A 169 -4.23 15.20 2.96
C PRO A 169 -3.15 14.61 3.88
N LEU A 170 -3.16 13.30 4.09
CA LEU A 170 -2.11 12.63 4.88
C LEU A 170 -0.76 12.72 4.18
N ALA A 171 -0.69 12.46 2.88
CA ALA A 171 0.51 12.61 2.07
C ALA A 171 1.04 14.05 2.11
N ASP A 172 0.16 15.03 2.02
CA ASP A 172 0.50 16.45 2.15
C ASP A 172 1.16 16.77 3.49
N ARG A 173 0.57 16.30 4.60
CA ARG A 173 1.14 16.48 5.95
C ARG A 173 2.50 15.85 6.13
N MET A 174 2.78 14.75 5.42
CA MET A 174 4.07 14.05 5.45
C MET A 174 5.09 14.65 4.47
N GLY A 175 4.75 15.73 3.77
CA GLY A 175 5.61 16.36 2.78
C GLY A 175 5.79 15.55 1.49
N MET A 176 4.92 14.58 1.23
CA MET A 176 4.99 13.68 0.08
C MET A 176 4.17 14.23 -1.09
N ASN A 177 4.61 15.36 -1.65
CA ASN A 177 3.85 16.13 -2.63
C ASN A 177 3.55 15.37 -3.91
N ARG A 178 4.50 14.56 -4.42
CA ARG A 178 4.27 13.76 -5.65
C ARG A 178 3.19 12.72 -5.46
N ILE A 179 3.17 12.04 -4.32
CA ILE A 179 2.13 11.05 -4.00
C ILE A 179 0.78 11.75 -3.82
N ARG A 180 0.74 12.87 -3.09
CA ARG A 180 -0.47 13.67 -2.95
C ARG A 180 -1.04 14.06 -4.32
N ASP A 181 -0.23 14.66 -5.18
CA ASP A 181 -0.67 15.14 -6.49
C ASP A 181 -1.21 14.01 -7.36
N GLU A 182 -0.53 12.86 -7.38
CA GLU A 182 -0.99 11.68 -8.12
C GLU A 182 -2.28 11.10 -7.54
N LEU A 183 -2.40 11.01 -6.21
CA LEU A 183 -3.62 10.55 -5.55
C LEU A 183 -4.81 11.47 -5.86
N GLU A 184 -4.61 12.78 -5.81
CA GLU A 184 -5.64 13.77 -6.16
C GLU A 184 -6.04 13.65 -7.62
N ASP A 185 -5.08 13.54 -8.53
CA ASP A 185 -5.34 13.42 -9.97
C ASP A 185 -6.13 12.16 -10.33
N LEU A 186 -5.71 11.01 -9.81
CA LEU A 186 -6.39 9.73 -10.03
C LEU A 186 -7.80 9.72 -9.44
N SER A 187 -8.00 10.34 -8.28
CA SER A 187 -9.29 10.44 -7.62
C SER A 187 -10.23 11.39 -8.36
N PHE A 188 -9.71 12.53 -8.80
CA PHE A 188 -10.46 13.50 -9.58
C PHE A 188 -10.99 12.91 -10.90
N GLU A 189 -10.18 12.08 -11.57
CA GLU A 189 -10.59 11.39 -12.80
C GLU A 189 -11.81 10.48 -12.60
N ILE A 190 -11.91 9.84 -11.43
CA ILE A 190 -13.06 9.00 -11.07
C ILE A 190 -14.28 9.83 -10.67
N LEU A 191 -14.07 10.90 -9.90
CA LEU A 191 -15.16 11.72 -9.34
C LEU A 191 -15.75 12.71 -10.35
N ASN A 192 -14.92 13.20 -11.30
CA ASN A 192 -15.29 14.22 -12.27
C ASN A 192 -14.83 13.86 -13.70
N PRO A 193 -15.35 12.76 -14.28
CA PRO A 193 -14.86 12.28 -15.57
C PRO A 193 -15.05 13.26 -16.72
N GLU A 194 -16.12 14.06 -16.70
CA GLU A 194 -16.41 15.06 -17.74
C GLU A 194 -15.44 16.23 -17.70
N ALA A 195 -15.14 16.75 -16.50
CA ALA A 195 -14.20 17.87 -16.32
C ALA A 195 -12.78 17.48 -16.78
N ARG A 196 -12.37 16.25 -16.59
CA ARG A 196 -11.06 15.77 -17.04
C ARG A 196 -10.92 15.73 -18.55
N HIS A 197 -11.99 15.43 -19.27
CA HIS A 197 -11.98 15.46 -20.73
C HIS A 197 -11.73 16.87 -21.28
N LEU A 198 -12.14 17.91 -20.56
CA LEU A 198 -11.94 19.31 -20.97
C LEU A 198 -10.50 19.78 -20.71
N VAL A 199 -9.84 19.28 -19.68
CA VAL A 199 -8.46 19.68 -19.31
C VAL A 199 -7.39 19.00 -20.19
N LYS A 200 -7.69 17.86 -20.79
CA LYS A 200 -6.76 17.13 -21.68
C LYS A 200 -6.82 17.56 -23.16
N LYS A 201 -7.69 18.49 -23.51
CA LYS A 201 -7.73 19.14 -24.83
C LYS A 201 -6.92 20.44 -24.81
#